data_1e4190469af0f68984beceedd17a07a9
#
_entry.id   1e4190469af0f68984beceedd17a07a9
#
_cell.length_a   1.000
_cell.length_b   1.000
_cell.length_c   1.000
_cell.angle_alpha   90.00
_cell.angle_beta   90.00
_cell.angle_gamma   90.00
#
_symmetry.space_group_name_H-M   'P 1'
#
loop_
_entity.id
_entity.type
_entity.pdbx_description
1 polymer ?
#
loop_
_entity_poly.entity_id
_entity_poly.type
_entity_poly.pdbx_seq_one_letter_code
_entity_poly.pdbx_strand_id
1 'polypeptide(L)'
;MRSGGATTGRRGKWGLPALAGGLTLLAALSAGCAGSEPQLPRLSDLNPFAEKEVPLPGKRIPVALTEGHAGLDVAPADQPIVLPPPQANDAWTQPGGTPYNSSGHVALGSSLRQIWSADAGTGSSSYGKLTASPIVSDGRVYVLDTRGRVTSFSQSGSTVWRVSVTPPSEKDQNGYGGGLAADGGRIFVATGFGWVIALDGQSGKKLWEKNLMSPIRSSPTAADGRVFVVSADGIARALSVSDGSELWTHQGLIEKASLLTNASPAVAGDVVVMPYPSGEVVALRIADGQPAWTESLARTRVASSLGSMTDAARPVVEGGAVFAVGHSGRMVATTVRDGQRLWSLSVPGIQAPAVAGNNVFVVDTGGQLMAITRADGKVAWTTRLPGSTTWSGPVLAGSRLWLTSNKGQLVGADASTGKVDVQLKLSGPSYIAPIVAGGRLYVLTDTARLLAFQ
;
A
#
# COMPACT_ATOMS: atom_id res chain seq x y z
N MET A 1 -31.29 33.68 -56.70
CA MET A 1 -31.99 34.97 -56.40
C MET A 1 -31.38 35.51 -55.10
N ARG A 2 -30.62 36.57 -55.26
CA ARG A 2 -30.61 37.86 -54.53
C ARG A 2 -30.41 37.68 -52.98
N SER A 3 -29.52 38.29 -52.37
CA SER A 3 -28.65 39.50 -52.34
C SER A 3 -28.48 39.79 -50.84
N GLY A 4 -27.37 40.04 -50.26
CA GLY A 4 -26.50 41.16 -50.45
C GLY A 4 -26.55 42.01 -49.17
N GLY A 5 -25.41 42.44 -48.66
CA GLY A 5 -25.39 43.53 -47.73
C GLY A 5 -24.19 43.56 -46.81
N ALA A 6 -23.07 44.04 -47.30
CA ALA A 6 -21.95 44.56 -46.55
C ALA A 6 -22.23 45.98 -46.06
N THR A 7 -21.81 46.36 -44.88
CA THR A 7 -21.54 47.76 -44.56
C THR A 7 -20.28 47.88 -43.68
N THR A 8 -19.38 48.62 -44.23
CA THR A 8 -18.11 49.17 -43.77
C THR A 8 -18.28 50.36 -42.80
N GLY A 9 -17.25 50.60 -42.03
CA GLY A 9 -16.87 51.92 -41.52
C GLY A 9 -16.74 51.96 -40.02
N ARG A 10 -15.74 52.51 -39.35
CA ARG A 10 -14.83 53.60 -39.66
C ARG A 10 -13.77 53.68 -38.58
N ARG A 11 -12.58 53.97 -38.98
CA ARG A 11 -11.41 54.28 -38.13
C ARG A 11 -11.65 55.54 -37.29
N GLY A 12 -11.17 55.51 -36.04
CA GLY A 12 -10.92 56.70 -35.21
C GLY A 12 -9.55 56.61 -34.58
N LYS A 13 -8.58 57.37 -35.09
CA LYS A 13 -7.29 57.66 -34.49
C LYS A 13 -7.46 58.82 -33.50
N TRP A 14 -6.90 58.71 -32.31
CA TRP A 14 -6.38 59.79 -31.45
C TRP A 14 -5.35 59.09 -30.56
N GLY A 15 -4.09 59.33 -30.51
CA GLY A 15 -3.38 60.60 -30.33
C GLY A 15 -2.68 60.50 -28.99
N LEU A 16 -1.38 60.07 -28.96
CA LEU A 16 -0.47 60.13 -27.81
C LEU A 16 -0.22 61.59 -27.35
N PRO A 17 0.18 61.80 -26.07
CA PRO A 17 1.57 62.21 -25.95
C PRO A 17 2.37 61.45 -24.87
N ALA A 18 3.62 61.41 -25.15
CA ALA A 18 4.72 60.90 -24.38
C ALA A 18 4.93 61.65 -23.05
N LEU A 19 5.31 60.90 -22.00
CA LEU A 19 6.14 61.42 -20.92
C LEU A 19 7.26 60.43 -20.69
N ALA A 20 8.41 60.79 -21.21
CA ALA A 20 9.71 60.22 -20.89
C ALA A 20 10.12 60.73 -19.51
N GLY A 21 10.67 59.87 -18.67
CA GLY A 21 11.31 60.25 -17.43
C GLY A 21 11.46 59.11 -16.47
N GLY A 22 12.66 58.50 -16.35
CA GLY A 22 13.03 57.71 -15.20
C GLY A 22 13.54 56.31 -15.42
N LEU A 23 14.52 56.15 -16.29
CA LEU A 23 15.27 54.90 -16.38
C LEU A 23 16.77 55.21 -16.33
N THR A 24 17.27 55.52 -15.14
CA THR A 24 18.72 55.51 -14.84
C THR A 24 18.86 55.48 -13.33
N LEU A 25 18.97 54.27 -12.74
CA LEU A 25 19.71 53.95 -11.51
C LEU A 25 19.47 52.51 -11.12
N LEU A 26 20.15 51.57 -11.76
CA LEU A 26 20.39 50.23 -11.18
C LEU A 26 21.45 49.51 -11.99
N ALA A 27 22.66 50.03 -11.88
CA ALA A 27 23.83 49.26 -12.30
C ALA A 27 25.03 49.72 -11.45
N ALA A 28 25.11 49.18 -10.26
CA ALA A 28 26.33 49.04 -9.46
C ALA A 28 25.96 48.38 -8.16
N LEU A 29 26.33 47.10 -8.02
CA LEU A 29 26.74 46.44 -6.77
C LEU A 29 26.70 44.93 -6.97
N SER A 30 27.66 44.48 -7.77
CA SER A 30 28.08 43.09 -7.72
C SER A 30 29.52 43.06 -7.20
N ALA A 31 29.67 43.01 -5.89
CA ALA A 31 30.89 42.53 -5.23
C ALA A 31 30.64 42.28 -3.76
N GLY A 32 30.71 41.02 -3.36
CA GLY A 32 31.32 40.68 -2.09
C GLY A 32 30.46 40.27 -0.93
N CYS A 33 30.62 39.03 -0.51
CA CYS A 33 30.62 38.48 0.85
C CYS A 33 29.26 38.10 1.51
N ALA A 34 29.14 36.82 1.69
CA ALA A 34 28.55 36.06 2.80
C ALA A 34 27.70 36.82 3.83
N GLY A 35 26.44 36.40 4.00
CA GLY A 35 25.67 36.59 5.23
C GLY A 35 24.41 37.44 5.09
N SER A 36 23.26 36.77 5.27
CA SER A 36 21.92 37.33 5.45
C SER A 36 21.24 37.92 4.21
N GLU A 37 20.23 37.15 3.71
CA GLU A 37 19.24 37.67 2.76
C GLU A 37 18.49 38.87 3.37
N PRO A 38 18.32 39.99 2.66
CA PRO A 38 17.46 41.07 3.13
C PRO A 38 16.00 40.59 3.06
N GLN A 39 15.39 40.35 4.20
CA GLN A 39 13.97 40.11 4.29
C GLN A 39 13.23 41.42 3.99
N LEU A 40 12.41 41.40 2.94
CA LEU A 40 11.47 42.46 2.66
C LEU A 40 10.51 42.60 3.86
N PRO A 41 10.24 43.85 4.36
CA PRO A 41 9.32 44.05 5.49
C PRO A 41 7.94 43.48 5.14
N ARG A 42 7.37 42.75 6.05
CA ARG A 42 6.00 42.22 5.92
C ARG A 42 5.01 43.35 6.09
N LEU A 43 3.89 43.30 5.38
CA LEU A 43 2.78 44.28 5.53
C LEU A 43 2.31 44.42 6.96
N SER A 44 2.49 43.43 7.84
CA SER A 44 2.26 43.48 9.26
C SER A 44 3.16 44.45 10.02
N ASP A 45 4.37 44.75 9.50
CA ASP A 45 5.36 45.62 10.13
C ASP A 45 5.04 47.10 9.93
N LEU A 46 4.04 47.39 9.09
CA LEU A 46 3.54 48.74 8.78
C LEU A 46 2.32 49.13 9.62
N ASN A 47 1.86 48.26 10.52
CA ASN A 47 0.76 48.60 11.41
C ASN A 47 1.28 49.30 12.69
N PRO A 48 1.04 50.62 12.89
CA PRO A 48 1.54 51.35 14.05
C PRO A 48 0.87 50.95 15.38
N PHE A 49 -0.16 50.13 15.33
CA PHE A 49 -0.90 49.62 16.51
C PHE A 49 -0.65 48.14 16.79
N ALA A 50 0.30 47.49 16.08
CA ALA A 50 0.66 46.12 16.38
C ALA A 50 1.51 46.09 17.66
N GLU A 51 1.07 45.35 18.66
CA GLU A 51 1.90 45.04 19.83
C GLU A 51 3.16 44.30 19.36
N LYS A 52 4.33 44.85 19.65
CA LYS A 52 5.61 44.18 19.36
C LYS A 52 5.70 42.96 20.25
N GLU A 53 5.60 41.79 19.63
CA GLU A 53 5.92 40.54 20.30
C GLU A 53 7.37 40.60 20.81
N VAL A 54 7.55 40.61 22.11
CA VAL A 54 8.86 40.53 22.75
C VAL A 54 9.28 39.03 22.69
N PRO A 55 10.33 38.68 21.96
CA PRO A 55 10.79 37.29 21.93
C PRO A 55 11.21 36.86 23.32
N LEU A 56 10.67 35.76 23.82
CA LEU A 56 11.10 35.15 25.06
C LEU A 56 12.62 34.91 25.05
N PRO A 57 13.37 35.30 26.11
CA PRO A 57 14.81 35.05 26.18
C PRO A 57 15.08 33.55 26.23
N GLY A 58 15.85 33.00 25.28
CA GLY A 58 16.24 31.61 25.23
C GLY A 58 16.86 31.26 23.88
N LYS A 59 17.72 30.29 23.88
CA LYS A 59 18.29 29.70 22.64
C LYS A 59 17.17 28.91 21.97
N ARG A 60 16.64 29.42 20.86
CA ARG A 60 15.66 28.68 20.05
C ARG A 60 16.34 27.43 19.50
N ILE A 61 15.99 26.29 20.04
CA ILE A 61 16.31 25.01 19.41
C ILE A 61 15.29 24.86 18.29
N PRO A 62 15.70 24.72 17.01
CA PRO A 62 14.77 24.39 15.96
C PRO A 62 14.10 23.07 16.37
N VAL A 63 12.81 23.09 16.62
CA VAL A 63 12.01 21.86 16.58
C VAL A 63 11.92 21.55 15.09
N ALA A 64 13.01 21.06 14.53
CA ALA A 64 12.95 20.34 13.29
C ALA A 64 12.00 19.17 13.57
N LEU A 65 10.80 19.25 13.03
CA LEU A 65 10.04 18.08 12.68
C LEU A 65 10.91 17.36 11.64
N THR A 66 11.94 16.70 12.09
CA THR A 66 12.62 15.68 11.33
C THR A 66 11.55 14.60 11.16
N GLU A 67 10.74 14.73 10.11
CA GLU A 67 10.05 13.61 9.53
C GLU A 67 11.14 12.65 9.06
N GLY A 68 11.60 11.79 9.92
CA GLY A 68 12.66 10.85 9.62
C GLY A 68 13.36 10.42 10.88
N HIS A 69 13.00 9.24 11.38
CA HIS A 69 13.90 8.37 12.16
C HIS A 69 14.56 8.93 13.45
N ALA A 70 14.10 10.05 14.01
CA ALA A 70 14.54 10.49 15.33
C ALA A 70 14.02 9.51 16.39
N GLY A 71 14.87 8.56 16.78
CA GLY A 71 14.62 7.66 17.88
C GLY A 71 14.56 6.15 17.54
N LEU A 72 14.95 5.74 16.33
CA LEU A 72 15.29 4.33 16.14
C LEU A 72 16.67 4.12 16.78
N ASP A 73 16.69 3.51 17.96
CA ASP A 73 17.94 2.96 18.52
C ASP A 73 18.41 1.86 17.56
N VAL A 74 19.28 2.24 16.63
CA VAL A 74 20.05 1.26 15.87
C VAL A 74 21.14 0.78 16.80
N ALA A 75 20.78 -0.08 17.73
CA ALA A 75 21.77 -0.89 18.40
C ALA A 75 22.31 -1.87 17.36
N PRO A 76 23.64 -1.99 17.18
CA PRO A 76 24.19 -3.09 16.40
C PRO A 76 23.55 -4.36 16.93
N ALA A 77 22.93 -5.16 16.05
CA ALA A 77 22.37 -6.42 16.49
C ALA A 77 23.53 -7.25 17.04
N ASP A 78 23.50 -7.52 18.32
CA ASP A 78 24.48 -8.41 18.98
C ASP A 78 24.42 -9.85 18.40
N GLN A 79 23.43 -10.12 17.53
CA GLN A 79 23.25 -11.41 16.92
C GLN A 79 23.07 -11.28 15.39
N PRO A 80 23.74 -12.13 14.61
CA PRO A 80 23.54 -12.18 13.16
C PRO A 80 22.09 -12.59 12.84
N ILE A 81 21.56 -12.06 11.74
CA ILE A 81 20.26 -12.49 11.22
C ILE A 81 20.37 -13.93 10.75
N VAL A 82 19.62 -14.81 11.40
CA VAL A 82 19.50 -16.23 11.02
C VAL A 82 18.11 -16.44 10.42
N LEU A 83 18.08 -16.78 9.13
CA LEU A 83 16.86 -17.13 8.44
C LEU A 83 16.55 -18.63 8.59
N PRO A 84 15.29 -19.02 8.74
CA PRO A 84 14.90 -20.41 8.60
C PRO A 84 15.23 -20.91 7.18
N PRO A 85 15.39 -22.21 6.94
CA PRO A 85 15.57 -22.75 5.61
C PRO A 85 14.42 -22.31 4.68
N PRO A 86 14.69 -22.01 3.40
CA PRO A 86 13.65 -21.66 2.46
C PRO A 86 12.69 -22.83 2.22
N GLN A 87 11.39 -22.55 2.22
CA GLN A 87 10.34 -23.53 2.03
C GLN A 87 9.79 -23.43 0.61
N ALA A 88 9.64 -24.56 -0.07
CA ALA A 88 8.93 -24.62 -1.33
C ALA A 88 7.43 -24.34 -1.09
N ASN A 89 6.83 -23.55 -1.98
CA ASN A 89 5.40 -23.29 -1.99
C ASN A 89 4.87 -23.35 -3.43
N ASP A 90 3.77 -24.05 -3.63
CA ASP A 90 3.11 -24.14 -4.96
C ASP A 90 1.95 -23.15 -5.09
N ALA A 91 1.59 -22.46 -4.02
CA ALA A 91 0.45 -21.57 -3.95
C ALA A 91 0.78 -20.26 -3.25
N TRP A 92 -0.01 -19.23 -3.60
CA TRP A 92 -0.05 -17.91 -2.97
C TRP A 92 -1.52 -17.48 -2.92
N THR A 93 -2.29 -18.08 -2.01
CA THR A 93 -3.76 -18.04 -2.05
C THR A 93 -4.37 -16.74 -1.57
N GLN A 94 -3.60 -15.91 -0.86
CA GLN A 94 -4.02 -14.64 -0.28
C GLN A 94 -3.03 -13.55 -0.72
N PRO A 95 -3.35 -12.25 -0.60
CA PRO A 95 -2.40 -11.18 -0.91
C PRO A 95 -1.06 -11.27 -0.15
N GLY A 96 -1.07 -11.86 1.05
CA GLY A 96 0.12 -12.13 1.87
C GLY A 96 0.67 -13.55 1.77
N GLY A 97 0.22 -14.34 0.80
CA GLY A 97 0.64 -15.73 0.57
C GLY A 97 -0.29 -16.75 1.22
N THR A 98 -0.59 -16.57 2.48
CA THR A 98 -1.41 -17.46 3.31
C THR A 98 -2.52 -16.69 4.01
N PRO A 99 -3.53 -17.36 4.62
CA PRO A 99 -4.53 -16.68 5.44
C PRO A 99 -3.98 -15.91 6.64
N TYR A 100 -2.77 -16.21 7.09
CA TYR A 100 -2.05 -15.48 8.16
C TYR A 100 -1.36 -14.21 7.64
N ASN A 101 -1.39 -13.96 6.33
CA ASN A 101 -0.62 -12.92 5.63
C ASN A 101 0.90 -13.07 5.83
N SER A 102 1.38 -14.22 6.26
CA SER A 102 2.80 -14.55 6.36
C SER A 102 3.16 -15.62 5.32
N SER A 103 4.12 -15.30 4.47
CA SER A 103 4.70 -16.25 3.52
C SER A 103 5.95 -16.93 4.06
N GLY A 104 6.50 -16.46 5.19
CA GLY A 104 7.77 -16.95 5.73
C GLY A 104 8.94 -16.73 4.77
N HIS A 105 9.89 -17.69 4.76
CA HIS A 105 11.02 -17.70 3.81
C HIS A 105 10.72 -18.69 2.69
N VAL A 106 10.33 -18.18 1.52
CA VAL A 106 9.96 -19.02 0.35
C VAL A 106 11.17 -19.37 -0.49
N ALA A 107 11.16 -20.56 -1.10
CA ALA A 107 12.21 -20.96 -2.02
C ALA A 107 12.12 -20.20 -3.35
N LEU A 108 13.26 -19.67 -3.81
CA LEU A 108 13.40 -18.99 -5.10
C LEU A 108 14.85 -19.13 -5.58
N GLY A 109 15.04 -19.26 -6.88
CA GLY A 109 16.38 -19.32 -7.50
C GLY A 109 17.19 -18.04 -7.24
N SER A 110 18.51 -18.16 -7.21
CA SER A 110 19.42 -17.03 -6.95
C SER A 110 19.57 -16.06 -8.11
N SER A 111 19.34 -16.52 -9.36
CA SER A 111 19.49 -15.72 -10.59
C SER A 111 18.15 -15.63 -11.29
N LEU A 112 17.50 -14.48 -11.19
CA LEU A 112 16.20 -14.26 -11.81
C LEU A 112 16.33 -13.73 -13.24
N ARG A 113 15.60 -14.33 -14.16
CA ARG A 113 15.38 -13.82 -15.51
C ARG A 113 13.88 -13.84 -15.82
N GLN A 114 13.41 -12.87 -16.58
CA GLN A 114 12.03 -12.88 -17.04
C GLN A 114 11.82 -14.02 -18.02
N ILE A 115 10.86 -14.89 -17.71
CA ILE A 115 10.55 -16.07 -18.56
C ILE A 115 9.35 -15.83 -19.46
N TRP A 116 8.38 -15.01 -19.02
CA TRP A 116 7.26 -14.58 -19.84
C TRP A 116 6.62 -13.29 -19.31
N SER A 117 5.76 -12.70 -20.12
CA SER A 117 4.89 -11.58 -19.77
C SER A 117 3.53 -11.74 -20.45
N ALA A 118 2.46 -11.43 -19.73
CA ALA A 118 1.09 -11.56 -20.21
C ALA A 118 0.29 -10.27 -19.98
N ASP A 119 -0.72 -10.04 -20.83
CA ASP A 119 -1.69 -8.97 -20.65
C ASP A 119 -2.77 -9.42 -19.67
N ALA A 120 -2.81 -8.79 -18.50
CA ALA A 120 -3.76 -9.10 -17.45
C ALA A 120 -5.04 -8.25 -17.49
N GLY A 121 -5.17 -7.34 -18.43
CA GLY A 121 -6.36 -6.52 -18.63
C GLY A 121 -6.09 -5.03 -18.59
N THR A 122 -6.94 -4.28 -17.88
CA THR A 122 -6.84 -2.82 -17.80
C THR A 122 -6.06 -2.39 -16.56
N GLY A 123 -5.01 -1.62 -16.78
CA GLY A 123 -4.19 -1.03 -15.72
C GLY A 123 -4.80 0.23 -15.09
N SER A 124 -3.99 0.90 -14.28
CA SER A 124 -4.36 2.15 -13.61
C SER A 124 -4.61 3.28 -14.61
N SER A 125 -5.54 4.16 -14.23
CA SER A 125 -5.90 5.36 -14.97
C SER A 125 -6.28 6.49 -14.01
N SER A 126 -6.78 7.60 -14.53
CA SER A 126 -7.40 8.66 -13.73
C SER A 126 -8.67 8.21 -13.00
N TYR A 127 -9.33 7.17 -13.49
CA TYR A 127 -10.60 6.64 -12.95
C TYR A 127 -10.42 5.54 -11.91
N GLY A 128 -9.28 4.85 -11.89
CA GLY A 128 -9.06 3.76 -10.95
C GLY A 128 -7.62 3.32 -10.89
N LYS A 129 -7.22 2.80 -9.72
CA LYS A 129 -5.88 2.28 -9.45
C LYS A 129 -5.90 0.77 -9.32
N LEU A 130 -4.88 0.13 -9.89
CA LEU A 130 -4.66 -1.30 -9.75
C LEU A 130 -4.02 -1.58 -8.39
N THR A 131 -4.81 -2.14 -7.48
CA THR A 131 -4.39 -2.41 -6.09
C THR A 131 -4.44 -3.90 -5.73
N ALA A 132 -5.18 -4.70 -6.49
CA ALA A 132 -5.34 -6.13 -6.23
C ALA A 132 -4.05 -6.90 -6.52
N SER A 133 -3.49 -7.54 -5.49
CA SER A 133 -2.38 -8.49 -5.67
C SER A 133 -2.83 -9.69 -6.51
N PRO A 134 -1.97 -10.21 -7.40
CA PRO A 134 -2.18 -11.53 -7.98
C PRO A 134 -2.21 -12.59 -6.88
N ILE A 135 -2.88 -13.69 -7.14
CA ILE A 135 -2.84 -14.90 -6.32
C ILE A 135 -2.50 -16.12 -7.18
N VAL A 136 -1.99 -17.15 -6.55
CA VAL A 136 -1.69 -18.44 -7.20
C VAL A 136 -2.38 -19.57 -6.44
N SER A 137 -3.20 -20.33 -7.15
CA SER A 137 -3.88 -21.52 -6.62
C SER A 137 -4.00 -22.55 -7.73
N ASP A 138 -3.86 -23.83 -7.38
CA ASP A 138 -4.05 -24.98 -8.29
C ASP A 138 -3.26 -24.83 -9.61
N GLY A 139 -2.01 -24.34 -9.50
CA GLY A 139 -1.12 -24.16 -10.65
C GLY A 139 -1.51 -23.03 -11.61
N ARG A 140 -2.39 -22.12 -11.20
CA ARG A 140 -2.84 -20.96 -11.99
C ARG A 140 -2.60 -19.65 -11.27
N VAL A 141 -2.35 -18.60 -12.05
CA VAL A 141 -2.25 -17.22 -11.55
C VAL A 141 -3.53 -16.49 -11.88
N TYR A 142 -4.09 -15.79 -10.90
CA TYR A 142 -5.30 -15.01 -11.07
C TYR A 142 -5.01 -13.54 -10.82
N VAL A 143 -5.57 -12.69 -11.68
CA VAL A 143 -5.43 -11.22 -11.60
C VAL A 143 -6.78 -10.58 -11.73
N LEU A 144 -7.07 -9.60 -10.86
CA LEU A 144 -8.23 -8.70 -10.97
C LEU A 144 -7.74 -7.36 -11.53
N ASP A 145 -8.31 -6.92 -12.66
CA ASP A 145 -7.99 -5.65 -13.29
C ASP A 145 -8.84 -4.49 -12.74
N THR A 146 -8.54 -3.25 -13.14
CA THR A 146 -9.25 -2.04 -12.67
C THR A 146 -10.68 -1.93 -13.17
N ARG A 147 -11.10 -2.77 -14.12
CA ARG A 147 -12.46 -2.82 -14.67
C ARG A 147 -13.27 -4.01 -14.20
N GLY A 148 -12.84 -4.65 -13.11
CA GLY A 148 -13.57 -5.79 -12.56
C GLY A 148 -13.54 -7.00 -13.47
N ARG A 149 -12.41 -7.27 -14.16
CA ARG A 149 -12.21 -8.52 -14.88
C ARG A 149 -11.21 -9.38 -14.16
N VAL A 150 -11.58 -10.62 -13.93
CA VAL A 150 -10.69 -11.65 -13.40
C VAL A 150 -10.14 -12.46 -14.58
N THR A 151 -8.82 -12.54 -14.67
CA THR A 151 -8.11 -13.35 -15.68
C THR A 151 -7.34 -14.44 -14.98
N SER A 152 -7.53 -15.68 -15.43
CA SER A 152 -6.74 -16.85 -15.02
C SER A 152 -5.68 -17.16 -16.07
N PHE A 153 -4.45 -17.35 -15.60
CA PHE A 153 -3.31 -17.72 -16.44
C PHE A 153 -2.78 -19.10 -16.04
N SER A 154 -2.30 -19.85 -17.02
CA SER A 154 -1.48 -21.03 -16.79
C SER A 154 -0.09 -20.62 -16.26
N GLN A 155 0.68 -21.57 -15.79
CA GLN A 155 2.08 -21.35 -15.40
C GLN A 155 2.98 -20.87 -16.55
N SER A 156 2.58 -21.11 -17.81
CA SER A 156 3.29 -20.61 -19.00
C SER A 156 2.89 -19.20 -19.43
N GLY A 157 1.96 -18.56 -18.71
CA GLY A 157 1.48 -17.20 -19.02
C GLY A 157 0.35 -17.16 -20.06
N SER A 158 -0.17 -18.31 -20.50
CA SER A 158 -1.31 -18.37 -21.42
C SER A 158 -2.62 -18.09 -20.65
N THR A 159 -3.50 -17.28 -21.22
CA THR A 159 -4.84 -17.04 -20.65
C THR A 159 -5.66 -18.33 -20.72
N VAL A 160 -6.19 -18.77 -19.58
CA VAL A 160 -7.09 -19.94 -19.48
C VAL A 160 -8.53 -19.51 -19.60
N TRP A 161 -8.93 -18.50 -18.82
CA TRP A 161 -10.25 -17.88 -18.91
C TRP A 161 -10.19 -16.42 -18.45
N ARG A 162 -11.21 -15.66 -18.84
CA ARG A 162 -11.40 -14.27 -18.42
C ARG A 162 -12.89 -14.01 -18.23
N VAL A 163 -13.27 -13.43 -17.08
CA VAL A 163 -14.67 -13.15 -16.74
C VAL A 163 -14.78 -11.76 -16.14
N SER A 164 -15.87 -11.03 -16.48
CA SER A 164 -16.22 -9.78 -15.83
C SER A 164 -17.05 -10.06 -14.58
N VAL A 165 -16.71 -9.37 -13.48
CA VAL A 165 -17.46 -9.37 -12.22
C VAL A 165 -18.15 -8.01 -11.98
N THR A 166 -18.14 -7.14 -12.98
CA THR A 166 -18.88 -5.86 -12.95
C THR A 166 -20.38 -6.15 -13.03
N PRO A 167 -21.19 -5.60 -12.11
CA PRO A 167 -22.65 -5.72 -12.20
C PRO A 167 -23.18 -5.13 -13.50
N PRO A 168 -24.21 -5.71 -14.15
CA PRO A 168 -24.75 -5.24 -15.43
C PRO A 168 -25.27 -3.79 -15.40
N SER A 169 -25.69 -3.31 -14.24
CA SER A 169 -26.20 -1.94 -14.01
C SER A 169 -25.09 -0.90 -13.87
N GLU A 170 -23.84 -1.32 -13.72
CA GLU A 170 -22.72 -0.46 -13.39
C GLU A 170 -21.77 -0.27 -14.58
N LYS A 171 -21.09 0.88 -14.59
CA LYS A 171 -19.99 1.11 -15.51
C LYS A 171 -18.71 0.52 -14.90
N ASP A 172 -17.97 -0.23 -15.68
CA ASP A 172 -16.76 -0.96 -15.26
C ASP A 172 -15.67 -0.06 -14.63
N GLN A 173 -15.64 1.22 -14.96
CA GLN A 173 -14.69 2.21 -14.44
C GLN A 173 -15.03 2.75 -13.04
N ASN A 174 -16.23 2.48 -12.50
CA ASN A 174 -16.68 3.06 -11.22
C ASN A 174 -16.30 2.22 -10.01
N GLY A 175 -15.98 0.95 -10.19
CA GLY A 175 -15.80 -0.03 -9.11
C GLY A 175 -14.36 -0.45 -8.87
N TYR A 176 -13.42 0.48 -8.87
CA TYR A 176 -12.03 0.18 -8.59
C TYR A 176 -11.77 -0.22 -7.13
N GLY A 177 -10.72 -0.98 -6.91
CA GLY A 177 -10.36 -1.55 -5.61
C GLY A 177 -10.83 -3.00 -5.47
N GLY A 178 -10.74 -3.51 -4.25
CA GLY A 178 -11.02 -4.92 -3.96
C GLY A 178 -9.80 -5.80 -4.16
N GLY A 179 -10.04 -7.10 -4.33
CA GLY A 179 -8.97 -8.06 -4.52
C GLY A 179 -9.45 -9.49 -4.57
N LEU A 180 -8.50 -10.41 -4.50
CA LEU A 180 -8.70 -11.82 -4.66
C LEU A 180 -8.24 -12.61 -3.43
N ALA A 181 -8.91 -13.73 -3.17
CA ALA A 181 -8.46 -14.80 -2.30
C ALA A 181 -8.86 -16.14 -2.91
N ALA A 182 -8.15 -17.21 -2.59
CA ALA A 182 -8.48 -18.57 -3.02
C ALA A 182 -8.59 -19.53 -1.83
N ASP A 183 -9.59 -20.40 -1.87
CA ASP A 183 -9.74 -21.50 -0.94
C ASP A 183 -10.61 -22.61 -1.55
N GLY A 184 -10.22 -23.86 -1.37
CA GLY A 184 -10.99 -25.03 -1.80
C GLY A 184 -11.34 -25.04 -3.31
N GLY A 185 -10.42 -24.59 -4.18
CA GLY A 185 -10.65 -24.52 -5.64
C GLY A 185 -11.56 -23.37 -6.08
N ARG A 186 -11.95 -22.48 -5.17
CA ARG A 186 -12.77 -21.30 -5.42
C ARG A 186 -11.92 -20.04 -5.37
N ILE A 187 -12.31 -19.05 -6.19
CA ILE A 187 -11.71 -17.71 -6.18
C ILE A 187 -12.77 -16.75 -5.65
N PHE A 188 -12.46 -16.08 -4.56
CA PHE A 188 -13.32 -15.06 -3.96
C PHE A 188 -12.84 -13.71 -4.41
N VAL A 189 -13.76 -12.92 -4.97
CA VAL A 189 -13.50 -11.60 -5.53
C VAL A 189 -14.28 -10.57 -4.72
N ALA A 190 -13.58 -9.67 -4.04
CA ALA A 190 -14.18 -8.46 -3.49
C ALA A 190 -14.05 -7.33 -4.51
N THR A 191 -15.08 -6.50 -4.64
CA THR A 191 -15.12 -5.44 -5.66
C THR A 191 -15.42 -4.07 -5.05
N GLY A 192 -14.93 -3.01 -5.71
CA GLY A 192 -15.27 -1.64 -5.38
C GLY A 192 -16.76 -1.30 -5.58
N PHE A 193 -17.54 -2.18 -6.19
CA PHE A 193 -19.01 -2.08 -6.28
C PHE A 193 -19.73 -2.62 -5.05
N GLY A 194 -19.00 -3.15 -4.05
CA GLY A 194 -19.58 -3.73 -2.85
C GLY A 194 -20.04 -5.17 -2.99
N TRP A 195 -19.64 -5.86 -4.03
CA TRP A 195 -19.96 -7.27 -4.23
C TRP A 195 -18.81 -8.17 -3.78
N VAL A 196 -19.18 -9.27 -3.14
CA VAL A 196 -18.32 -10.45 -2.95
C VAL A 196 -18.85 -11.55 -3.84
N ILE A 197 -17.98 -12.11 -4.66
CA ILE A 197 -18.35 -13.09 -5.68
C ILE A 197 -17.44 -14.30 -5.54
N ALA A 198 -17.99 -15.50 -5.54
CA ALA A 198 -17.23 -16.73 -5.65
C ALA A 198 -17.27 -17.25 -7.08
N LEU A 199 -16.10 -17.55 -7.59
CA LEU A 199 -15.92 -18.17 -8.90
C LEU A 199 -15.30 -19.55 -8.73
N ASP A 200 -15.68 -20.49 -9.60
CA ASP A 200 -14.95 -21.73 -9.78
C ASP A 200 -13.58 -21.43 -10.37
N GLY A 201 -12.51 -21.83 -9.70
CA GLY A 201 -11.14 -21.51 -10.10
C GLY A 201 -10.75 -22.13 -11.44
N GLN A 202 -11.33 -23.27 -11.82
CA GLN A 202 -11.00 -23.95 -13.06
C GLN A 202 -11.68 -23.33 -14.29
N SER A 203 -12.97 -22.98 -14.16
CA SER A 203 -13.77 -22.51 -15.29
C SER A 203 -14.06 -21.00 -15.30
N GLY A 204 -13.89 -20.31 -14.17
CA GLY A 204 -14.31 -18.93 -14.00
C GLY A 204 -15.84 -18.77 -13.84
N LYS A 205 -16.60 -19.88 -13.75
CA LYS A 205 -18.06 -19.85 -13.57
C LYS A 205 -18.40 -19.25 -12.21
N LYS A 206 -19.35 -18.31 -12.17
CA LYS A 206 -19.89 -17.76 -10.92
C LYS A 206 -20.65 -18.83 -10.16
N LEU A 207 -20.28 -19.04 -8.90
CA LEU A 207 -20.92 -19.98 -7.98
C LEU A 207 -21.99 -19.26 -7.14
N TRP A 208 -21.63 -18.11 -6.57
CA TRP A 208 -22.55 -17.24 -5.83
C TRP A 208 -22.05 -15.79 -5.84
N GLU A 209 -22.91 -14.86 -5.50
CA GLU A 209 -22.59 -13.45 -5.29
C GLU A 209 -23.40 -12.85 -4.16
N LYS A 210 -22.81 -11.90 -3.43
CA LYS A 210 -23.43 -11.16 -2.33
C LYS A 210 -23.13 -9.69 -2.45
N ASN A 211 -24.16 -8.84 -2.46
CA ASN A 211 -24.01 -7.41 -2.40
C ASN A 211 -24.01 -6.95 -0.94
N LEU A 212 -22.95 -6.23 -0.53
CA LEU A 212 -22.79 -5.68 0.81
C LEU A 212 -23.25 -4.22 0.91
N MET A 213 -23.74 -3.65 -0.19
CA MET A 213 -24.25 -2.27 -0.30
C MET A 213 -23.22 -1.18 0.03
N SER A 214 -21.96 -1.54 0.21
CA SER A 214 -20.86 -0.61 0.49
C SER A 214 -19.61 -1.07 -0.24
N PRO A 215 -18.83 -0.17 -0.87
CA PRO A 215 -17.62 -0.52 -1.60
C PRO A 215 -16.63 -1.33 -0.75
N ILE A 216 -15.99 -2.33 -1.35
CA ILE A 216 -14.89 -3.06 -0.73
C ILE A 216 -13.62 -2.68 -1.47
N ARG A 217 -12.67 -2.07 -0.75
CA ARG A 217 -11.43 -1.57 -1.33
C ARG A 217 -10.21 -2.42 -1.00
N SER A 218 -10.37 -3.33 -0.04
CA SER A 218 -9.38 -4.31 0.42
C SER A 218 -9.61 -5.68 -0.20
N SER A 219 -8.59 -6.53 -0.16
CA SER A 219 -8.74 -7.92 -0.57
C SER A 219 -9.49 -8.73 0.50
N PRO A 220 -10.27 -9.73 0.11
CA PRO A 220 -10.85 -10.68 1.05
C PRO A 220 -9.76 -11.61 1.61
N THR A 221 -10.09 -12.31 2.70
CA THR A 221 -9.35 -13.47 3.19
C THR A 221 -10.29 -14.64 3.32
N ALA A 222 -9.91 -15.78 2.77
CA ALA A 222 -10.72 -16.99 2.80
C ALA A 222 -10.02 -18.07 3.64
N ALA A 223 -10.68 -18.54 4.68
CA ALA A 223 -10.19 -19.61 5.56
C ALA A 223 -11.33 -20.16 6.42
N ASP A 224 -11.18 -21.40 6.89
CA ASP A 224 -12.08 -22.03 7.87
C ASP A 224 -13.57 -21.98 7.47
N GLY A 225 -13.86 -22.18 6.17
CA GLY A 225 -15.20 -22.14 5.63
C GLY A 225 -15.82 -20.72 5.57
N ARG A 226 -15.03 -19.67 5.74
CA ARG A 226 -15.48 -18.27 5.77
C ARG A 226 -14.68 -17.39 4.81
N VAL A 227 -15.34 -16.34 4.34
CA VAL A 227 -14.71 -15.22 3.61
C VAL A 227 -14.85 -13.96 4.46
N PHE A 228 -13.74 -13.39 4.85
CA PHE A 228 -13.66 -12.18 5.66
C PHE A 228 -13.40 -10.97 4.79
N VAL A 229 -14.17 -9.91 4.98
CA VAL A 229 -14.03 -8.64 4.26
C VAL A 229 -14.27 -7.46 5.18
N VAL A 230 -13.68 -6.30 4.86
CA VAL A 230 -13.98 -5.01 5.47
C VAL A 230 -14.45 -4.06 4.36
N SER A 231 -15.64 -3.50 4.50
CA SER A 231 -16.21 -2.55 3.56
C SER A 231 -15.86 -1.10 3.95
N ALA A 232 -16.05 -0.16 3.01
CA ALA A 232 -15.63 1.25 3.18
C ALA A 232 -16.41 1.99 4.28
N ASP A 233 -17.58 1.48 4.68
CA ASP A 233 -18.36 1.96 5.82
C ASP A 233 -17.84 1.47 7.18
N GLY A 234 -16.69 0.77 7.20
CA GLY A 234 -16.05 0.26 8.41
C GLY A 234 -16.73 -0.97 8.98
N ILE A 235 -17.51 -1.72 8.18
CA ILE A 235 -18.12 -2.96 8.65
C ILE A 235 -17.27 -4.16 8.20
N ALA A 236 -16.79 -4.92 9.16
CA ALA A 236 -16.22 -6.25 8.94
C ALA A 236 -17.35 -7.29 8.86
N ARG A 237 -17.21 -8.24 7.94
CA ARG A 237 -18.18 -9.31 7.74
C ARG A 237 -17.47 -10.64 7.56
N ALA A 238 -18.09 -11.70 8.09
CA ALA A 238 -17.80 -13.07 7.70
C ALA A 238 -18.94 -13.61 6.86
N LEU A 239 -18.62 -14.13 5.69
CA LEU A 239 -19.54 -14.78 4.79
C LEU A 239 -19.22 -16.27 4.71
N SER A 240 -20.23 -17.11 4.52
CA SER A 240 -20.05 -18.53 4.25
C SER A 240 -19.35 -18.75 2.89
N VAL A 241 -18.31 -19.58 2.86
CA VAL A 241 -17.63 -19.99 1.61
C VAL A 241 -18.60 -20.71 0.66
N SER A 242 -19.62 -21.42 1.19
CA SER A 242 -20.50 -22.28 0.40
C SER A 242 -21.49 -21.50 -0.47
N ASP A 243 -22.09 -20.43 0.08
CA ASP A 243 -23.23 -19.73 -0.52
C ASP A 243 -23.20 -18.19 -0.36
N GLY A 244 -22.21 -17.63 0.33
CA GLY A 244 -22.09 -16.19 0.57
C GLY A 244 -23.08 -15.66 1.62
N SER A 245 -23.78 -16.51 2.38
CA SER A 245 -24.63 -16.06 3.49
C SER A 245 -23.81 -15.37 4.57
N GLU A 246 -24.34 -14.28 5.13
CA GLU A 246 -23.68 -13.53 6.19
C GLU A 246 -23.79 -14.30 7.51
N LEU A 247 -22.64 -14.58 8.12
CA LEU A 247 -22.53 -15.30 9.38
C LEU A 247 -22.51 -14.36 10.58
N TRP A 248 -21.80 -13.26 10.47
CA TRP A 248 -21.73 -12.19 11.46
C TRP A 248 -21.20 -10.90 10.86
N THR A 249 -21.43 -9.80 11.56
CA THR A 249 -20.89 -8.46 11.26
C THR A 249 -20.30 -7.83 12.51
N HIS A 250 -19.31 -6.94 12.32
CA HIS A 250 -18.75 -6.09 13.37
C HIS A 250 -18.51 -4.69 12.83
N GLN A 251 -19.04 -3.68 13.52
CA GLN A 251 -18.86 -2.27 13.17
C GLN A 251 -17.59 -1.75 13.83
N GLY A 252 -16.60 -1.33 13.02
CA GLY A 252 -15.43 -0.57 13.45
C GLY A 252 -15.72 0.94 13.49
N LEU A 253 -14.70 1.73 13.80
CA LEU A 253 -14.80 3.19 13.71
C LEU A 253 -14.94 3.64 12.25
N ILE A 254 -15.85 4.59 12.04
CA ILE A 254 -16.12 5.15 10.70
C ILE A 254 -15.14 6.29 10.43
N GLU A 255 -14.39 6.20 9.33
CA GLU A 255 -13.54 7.25 8.83
C GLU A 255 -14.08 7.85 7.53
N LYS A 256 -13.98 9.19 7.40
CA LYS A 256 -14.47 9.91 6.21
C LYS A 256 -13.56 9.75 4.98
N ALA A 257 -12.29 9.43 5.19
CA ALA A 257 -11.31 9.23 4.12
C ALA A 257 -10.38 8.07 4.47
N SER A 258 -10.11 7.23 3.51
CA SER A 258 -9.17 6.11 3.62
C SER A 258 -8.23 6.05 2.42
N LEU A 259 -7.03 5.54 2.63
CA LEU A 259 -6.10 5.25 1.55
C LEU A 259 -6.53 3.99 0.79
N LEU A 260 -6.18 3.93 -0.48
CA LEU A 260 -6.30 2.70 -1.25
C LEU A 260 -5.10 1.81 -0.92
N THR A 261 -5.24 0.99 0.10
CA THR A 261 -4.24 0.00 0.48
C THR A 261 -4.71 -1.39 0.10
N ASN A 262 -3.77 -2.28 -0.22
CA ASN A 262 -4.08 -3.70 -0.41
C ASN A 262 -4.08 -4.42 0.95
N ALA A 263 -4.87 -3.91 1.87
CA ALA A 263 -5.09 -4.56 3.15
C ALA A 263 -5.91 -5.83 2.96
N SER A 264 -5.74 -6.81 3.82
CA SER A 264 -6.59 -7.99 3.93
C SER A 264 -6.59 -8.46 5.37
N PRO A 265 -7.68 -9.04 5.88
CA PRO A 265 -7.72 -9.66 7.19
C PRO A 265 -6.65 -10.76 7.33
N ALA A 266 -6.20 -11.06 8.54
CA ALA A 266 -5.31 -12.18 8.85
C ALA A 266 -6.01 -13.14 9.81
N VAL A 267 -6.11 -14.41 9.44
CA VAL A 267 -6.66 -15.45 10.33
C VAL A 267 -5.58 -15.92 11.30
N ALA A 268 -5.92 -16.16 12.55
CA ALA A 268 -4.96 -16.55 13.58
C ALA A 268 -5.63 -17.42 14.66
N GLY A 269 -5.62 -18.73 14.45
CA GLY A 269 -6.29 -19.65 15.37
C GLY A 269 -7.80 -19.44 15.39
N ASP A 270 -8.37 -19.01 16.53
CA ASP A 270 -9.79 -18.75 16.73
C ASP A 270 -10.21 -17.29 16.49
N VAL A 271 -9.26 -16.42 16.09
CA VAL A 271 -9.52 -15.02 15.80
C VAL A 271 -9.15 -14.66 14.35
N VAL A 272 -9.79 -13.65 13.84
CA VAL A 272 -9.43 -12.96 12.60
C VAL A 272 -9.06 -11.52 12.93
N VAL A 273 -7.87 -11.10 12.52
CA VAL A 273 -7.32 -9.76 12.75
C VAL A 273 -7.73 -8.87 11.58
N MET A 274 -8.63 -7.93 11.84
CA MET A 274 -9.23 -7.04 10.85
C MET A 274 -8.49 -5.69 10.82
N PRO A 275 -7.92 -5.28 9.67
CA PRO A 275 -7.41 -3.94 9.48
C PRO A 275 -8.55 -2.98 9.10
N TYR A 276 -8.80 -1.96 9.92
CA TYR A 276 -9.82 -0.95 9.65
C TYR A 276 -9.25 0.31 9.01
N PRO A 277 -10.03 1.04 8.20
CA PRO A 277 -9.64 2.34 7.65
C PRO A 277 -9.31 3.39 8.72
N SER A 278 -9.84 3.24 9.94
CA SER A 278 -9.53 4.07 11.10
C SER A 278 -8.08 3.93 11.62
N GLY A 279 -7.31 2.99 11.06
CA GLY A 279 -5.99 2.63 11.60
C GLY A 279 -6.07 1.76 12.84
N GLU A 280 -7.24 1.22 13.14
CA GLU A 280 -7.40 0.19 14.15
C GLU A 280 -7.13 -1.18 13.55
N VAL A 281 -6.55 -2.03 14.36
CA VAL A 281 -6.43 -3.46 14.11
C VAL A 281 -7.21 -4.17 15.22
N VAL A 282 -8.29 -4.85 14.83
CA VAL A 282 -9.20 -5.50 15.78
C VAL A 282 -9.17 -7.00 15.56
N ALA A 283 -8.88 -7.76 16.59
CA ALA A 283 -9.06 -9.22 16.56
C ALA A 283 -10.50 -9.57 16.93
N LEU A 284 -11.20 -10.23 16.02
CA LEU A 284 -12.57 -10.71 16.21
C LEU A 284 -12.57 -12.23 16.30
N ARG A 285 -13.37 -12.79 17.20
CA ARG A 285 -13.56 -14.24 17.25
C ARG A 285 -14.19 -14.73 15.95
N ILE A 286 -13.62 -15.74 15.35
CA ILE A 286 -14.09 -16.29 14.07
C ILE A 286 -15.51 -16.82 14.19
N ALA A 287 -15.88 -17.34 15.36
CA ALA A 287 -17.18 -17.99 15.59
C ALA A 287 -18.37 -17.00 15.50
N ASP A 288 -18.23 -15.79 16.08
CA ASP A 288 -19.36 -14.89 16.32
C ASP A 288 -19.07 -13.40 16.04
N GLY A 289 -17.84 -13.05 15.62
CA GLY A 289 -17.45 -11.68 15.30
C GLY A 289 -17.30 -10.77 16.53
N GLN A 290 -17.33 -11.29 17.75
CA GLN A 290 -17.11 -10.47 18.94
C GLN A 290 -15.65 -10.07 19.07
N PRO A 291 -15.35 -8.83 19.51
CA PRO A 291 -13.98 -8.38 19.66
C PRO A 291 -13.28 -9.12 20.82
N ALA A 292 -12.09 -9.63 20.54
CA ALA A 292 -11.19 -10.18 21.55
C ALA A 292 -10.25 -9.08 22.09
N TRP A 293 -9.72 -8.28 21.21
CA TRP A 293 -8.87 -7.11 21.55
C TRP A 293 -8.82 -6.11 20.39
N THR A 294 -8.38 -4.89 20.71
CA THR A 294 -8.17 -3.80 19.74
C THR A 294 -6.83 -3.14 19.97
N GLU A 295 -6.10 -2.85 18.89
CA GLU A 295 -4.87 -2.06 18.89
C GLU A 295 -5.01 -0.88 17.91
N SER A 296 -4.54 0.30 18.32
CA SER A 296 -4.56 1.50 17.48
C SER A 296 -3.18 1.80 16.93
N LEU A 297 -3.08 2.00 15.63
CA LEU A 297 -1.87 2.42 14.93
C LEU A 297 -1.79 3.95 14.79
N ALA A 298 -2.83 4.68 15.21
CA ALA A 298 -2.84 6.13 15.17
C ALA A 298 -1.84 6.74 16.17
N ARG A 299 -1.19 7.84 15.77
CA ARG A 299 -0.39 8.67 16.68
C ARG A 299 -1.25 9.70 17.36
N THR A 300 -1.07 9.90 18.66
CA THR A 300 -1.84 10.84 19.49
C THR A 300 -1.59 12.33 19.18
N ARG A 301 -0.64 12.66 18.30
CA ARG A 301 -0.31 14.03 17.91
C ARG A 301 -0.19 14.15 16.40
N VAL A 302 -1.29 14.48 15.74
CA VAL A 302 -1.29 14.84 14.32
C VAL A 302 -1.66 16.32 14.18
N ALA A 303 -0.71 17.11 13.70
CA ALA A 303 -0.87 18.57 13.56
C ALA A 303 -1.54 19.00 12.24
N SER A 304 -1.91 18.07 11.35
CA SER A 304 -2.51 18.40 10.05
C SER A 304 -3.59 17.40 9.63
N SER A 305 -4.58 17.86 8.87
CA SER A 305 -5.66 17.01 8.32
C SER A 305 -5.19 15.92 7.37
N LEU A 306 -4.04 16.11 6.71
CA LEU A 306 -3.40 15.06 5.87
C LEU A 306 -2.67 14.00 6.71
N GLY A 307 -2.21 14.34 7.90
CA GLY A 307 -1.63 13.40 8.85
C GLY A 307 -2.65 12.59 9.64
N SER A 308 -3.95 12.84 9.45
CA SER A 308 -5.04 12.08 10.08
C SER A 308 -5.43 10.80 9.31
N MET A 309 -4.84 10.54 8.14
CA MET A 309 -5.03 9.26 7.45
C MET A 309 -4.29 8.17 8.22
N THR A 310 -5.05 7.31 8.87
CA THR A 310 -4.52 6.34 9.85
C THR A 310 -4.48 4.91 9.34
N ASP A 311 -4.88 4.67 8.10
CA ASP A 311 -5.02 3.34 7.51
C ASP A 311 -3.96 2.34 7.95
N ALA A 312 -4.41 1.16 8.34
CA ALA A 312 -3.56 0.01 8.64
C ALA A 312 -3.15 -0.71 7.35
N ALA A 313 -1.88 -1.02 7.23
CA ALA A 313 -1.43 -2.02 6.26
C ALA A 313 -1.98 -3.40 6.64
N ARG A 314 -1.87 -4.35 5.74
CA ARG A 314 -2.25 -5.74 5.99
C ARG A 314 -1.49 -6.27 7.22
N PRO A 315 -2.19 -6.70 8.31
CA PRO A 315 -1.54 -7.32 9.46
C PRO A 315 -0.94 -8.67 9.07
N VAL A 316 0.17 -9.01 9.69
CA VAL A 316 0.87 -10.28 9.49
C VAL A 316 0.88 -11.04 10.80
N VAL A 317 0.47 -12.31 10.76
CA VAL A 317 0.48 -13.18 11.94
C VAL A 317 1.55 -14.25 11.78
N GLU A 318 2.45 -14.32 12.74
CA GLU A 318 3.51 -15.32 12.75
C GLU A 318 3.91 -15.66 14.19
N GLY A 319 3.99 -16.97 14.51
CA GLY A 319 4.47 -17.49 15.79
C GLY A 319 3.81 -16.86 17.03
N GLY A 320 2.49 -16.71 17.01
CA GLY A 320 1.70 -16.19 18.13
C GLY A 320 1.73 -14.67 18.31
N ALA A 321 2.33 -13.93 17.38
CA ALA A 321 2.34 -12.47 17.36
C ALA A 321 1.69 -11.90 16.11
N VAL A 322 1.10 -10.71 16.24
CA VAL A 322 0.55 -9.88 15.14
C VAL A 322 1.50 -8.70 14.94
N PHE A 323 1.92 -8.48 13.71
CA PHE A 323 2.71 -7.33 13.29
C PHE A 323 1.86 -6.43 12.42
N ALA A 324 1.65 -5.19 12.84
CA ALA A 324 0.83 -4.23 12.13
C ALA A 324 1.57 -2.89 11.95
N VAL A 325 1.41 -2.30 10.76
CA VAL A 325 2.05 -1.04 10.37
C VAL A 325 0.97 -0.06 9.95
N GLY A 326 1.02 1.16 10.45
CA GLY A 326 0.10 2.24 10.09
C GLY A 326 0.77 3.36 9.30
N HIS A 327 0.04 3.95 8.37
CA HIS A 327 0.50 5.10 7.59
C HIS A 327 0.90 6.28 8.48
N SER A 328 0.22 6.47 9.59
CA SER A 328 0.49 7.53 10.58
C SER A 328 1.85 7.42 11.28
N GLY A 329 2.63 6.38 11.00
CA GLY A 329 4.00 6.23 11.46
C GLY A 329 4.19 5.33 12.67
N ARG A 330 3.27 4.43 12.93
CA ARG A 330 3.38 3.48 14.02
C ARG A 330 3.39 2.04 13.51
N MET A 331 4.37 1.28 13.95
CA MET A 331 4.42 -0.16 13.84
C MET A 331 4.31 -0.78 15.23
N VAL A 332 3.56 -1.86 15.37
CA VAL A 332 3.39 -2.59 16.62
C VAL A 332 3.58 -4.08 16.43
N ALA A 333 4.04 -4.75 17.46
CA ALA A 333 3.88 -6.20 17.65
C ALA A 333 3.02 -6.45 18.88
N THR A 334 2.01 -7.30 18.73
CA THR A 334 1.11 -7.69 19.83
C THR A 334 0.96 -9.21 19.86
N THR A 335 0.58 -9.76 21.01
CA THR A 335 0.20 -11.17 21.07
C THR A 335 -1.13 -11.41 20.35
N VAL A 336 -1.26 -12.55 19.68
CA VAL A 336 -2.54 -12.95 19.02
C VAL A 336 -3.65 -13.14 20.07
N ARG A 337 -3.31 -13.72 21.22
CA ARG A 337 -4.29 -14.21 22.21
C ARG A 337 -5.08 -13.10 22.89
N ASP A 338 -4.39 -12.03 23.33
CA ASP A 338 -4.95 -11.01 24.20
C ASP A 338 -4.58 -9.58 23.81
N GLY A 339 -3.86 -9.41 22.68
CA GLY A 339 -3.48 -8.09 22.16
C GLY A 339 -2.42 -7.37 23.01
N GLN A 340 -1.76 -8.07 23.95
CA GLN A 340 -0.70 -7.46 24.74
C GLN A 340 0.41 -6.96 23.82
N ARG A 341 0.71 -5.66 23.92
CA ARG A 341 1.76 -5.07 23.10
C ARG A 341 3.13 -5.55 23.57
N LEU A 342 3.87 -6.17 22.66
CA LEU A 342 5.24 -6.63 22.88
C LEU A 342 6.22 -5.46 22.72
N TRP A 343 6.05 -4.70 21.62
CA TRP A 343 6.84 -3.50 21.34
C TRP A 343 6.11 -2.58 20.35
N SER A 344 6.61 -1.35 20.22
CA SER A 344 6.12 -0.36 19.27
C SER A 344 7.26 0.49 18.74
N LEU A 345 7.28 0.75 17.43
CA LEU A 345 8.29 1.54 16.75
C LEU A 345 7.67 2.69 15.95
N SER A 346 8.47 3.72 15.72
CA SER A 346 8.11 4.84 14.84
C SER A 346 8.55 4.52 13.41
N VAL A 347 7.70 3.82 12.66
CA VAL A 347 7.95 3.43 11.26
C VAL A 347 6.72 3.74 10.44
N PRO A 348 6.72 4.83 9.65
CA PRO A 348 5.62 5.13 8.76
C PRO A 348 5.60 4.14 7.59
N GLY A 349 4.51 3.41 7.41
CA GLY A 349 4.43 2.39 6.37
C GLY A 349 3.01 2.10 5.93
N ILE A 350 2.88 1.73 4.66
CA ILE A 350 1.62 1.27 4.04
C ILE A 350 1.77 -0.16 3.50
N GLN A 351 2.93 -0.77 3.71
CA GLN A 351 3.26 -2.11 3.24
C GLN A 351 3.28 -3.09 4.41
N ALA A 352 2.81 -4.30 4.17
CA ALA A 352 2.90 -5.36 5.17
C ALA A 352 4.36 -5.76 5.38
N PRO A 353 4.79 -6.05 6.62
CA PRO A 353 6.11 -6.59 6.87
C PRO A 353 6.25 -8.02 6.37
N ALA A 354 7.47 -8.45 6.02
CA ALA A 354 7.81 -9.86 5.88
C ALA A 354 8.36 -10.36 7.22
N VAL A 355 7.89 -11.53 7.67
CA VAL A 355 8.33 -12.11 8.95
C VAL A 355 8.94 -13.48 8.70
N ALA A 356 10.13 -13.72 9.21
CA ALA A 356 10.78 -15.02 9.12
C ALA A 356 11.78 -15.22 10.28
N GLY A 357 11.68 -16.36 10.96
CA GLY A 357 12.49 -16.67 12.12
C GLY A 357 12.35 -15.60 13.21
N ASN A 358 13.47 -15.04 13.65
CA ASN A 358 13.51 -13.99 14.66
C ASN A 358 13.51 -12.57 14.09
N ASN A 359 13.15 -12.40 12.81
CA ASN A 359 13.26 -11.11 12.13
C ASN A 359 11.95 -10.68 11.49
N VAL A 360 11.75 -9.37 11.49
CA VAL A 360 10.68 -8.65 10.80
C VAL A 360 11.35 -7.67 9.86
N PHE A 361 10.99 -7.72 8.58
CA PHE A 361 11.52 -6.85 7.55
C PHE A 361 10.42 -5.89 7.09
N VAL A 362 10.70 -4.59 7.06
CA VAL A 362 9.73 -3.56 6.68
C VAL A 362 10.40 -2.49 5.84
N VAL A 363 9.65 -1.93 4.89
CA VAL A 363 10.05 -0.73 4.15
C VAL A 363 9.15 0.43 4.56
N ASP A 364 9.77 1.56 4.88
CA ASP A 364 9.03 2.78 5.21
C ASP A 364 8.60 3.56 3.95
N THR A 365 7.77 4.57 4.14
CA THR A 365 7.32 5.47 3.06
C THR A 365 8.46 6.28 2.44
N GLY A 366 9.59 6.42 3.14
CA GLY A 366 10.80 7.08 2.67
C GLY A 366 11.71 6.19 1.83
N GLY A 367 11.42 4.88 1.71
CA GLY A 367 12.26 3.91 0.99
C GLY A 367 13.45 3.41 1.81
N GLN A 368 13.34 3.43 3.14
CA GLN A 368 14.30 2.78 4.01
C GLN A 368 13.80 1.37 4.35
N LEU A 369 14.57 0.38 3.94
CA LEU A 369 14.37 -1.02 4.28
C LEU A 369 15.07 -1.32 5.59
N MET A 370 14.39 -2.04 6.48
CA MET A 370 14.89 -2.33 7.84
C MET A 370 14.65 -3.79 8.19
N ALA A 371 15.61 -4.37 8.92
CA ALA A 371 15.40 -5.59 9.68
C ALA A 371 15.27 -5.26 11.16
N ILE A 372 14.26 -5.84 11.78
CA ILE A 372 13.88 -5.59 13.16
C ILE A 372 13.84 -6.95 13.87
N THR A 373 14.37 -7.02 15.08
CA THR A 373 14.25 -8.24 15.90
C THR A 373 12.80 -8.43 16.33
N ARG A 374 12.29 -9.62 16.13
CA ARG A 374 10.89 -9.97 16.41
C ARG A 374 10.54 -9.88 17.90
N ALA A 375 11.50 -10.20 18.76
CA ALA A 375 11.27 -10.31 20.20
C ALA A 375 11.11 -8.96 20.90
N ASP A 376 11.92 -7.96 20.55
CA ASP A 376 12.05 -6.71 21.30
C ASP A 376 11.97 -5.44 20.40
N GLY A 377 11.83 -5.60 19.10
CA GLY A 377 11.67 -4.48 18.18
C GLY A 377 12.96 -3.70 17.88
N LYS A 378 14.13 -4.19 18.26
CA LYS A 378 15.39 -3.51 17.95
C LYS A 378 15.73 -3.59 16.47
N VAL A 379 16.28 -2.52 15.91
CA VAL A 379 16.68 -2.46 14.52
C VAL A 379 18.05 -3.12 14.35
N ALA A 380 18.10 -4.21 13.61
CA ALA A 380 19.33 -4.95 13.33
C ALA A 380 20.17 -4.25 12.25
N TRP A 381 19.53 -3.85 11.18
CA TRP A 381 20.16 -3.06 10.10
C TRP A 381 19.12 -2.19 9.37
N THR A 382 19.62 -1.15 8.70
CA THR A 382 18.82 -0.30 7.81
C THR A 382 19.56 -0.10 6.49
N THR A 383 18.82 -0.05 5.39
CA THR A 383 19.36 0.20 4.05
C THR A 383 18.46 1.16 3.29
N ARG A 384 19.04 2.22 2.72
CA ARG A 384 18.33 3.09 1.80
C ARG A 384 18.22 2.42 0.44
N LEU A 385 17.00 2.18 -0.02
CA LEU A 385 16.74 1.63 -1.34
C LEU A 385 17.10 2.64 -2.44
N PRO A 386 17.50 2.19 -3.64
CA PRO A 386 17.98 3.06 -4.70
C PRO A 386 16.90 4.01 -5.23
N GLY A 387 17.28 5.25 -5.49
CA GLY A 387 16.42 6.30 -6.01
C GLY A 387 15.47 6.90 -4.96
N SER A 388 14.88 8.05 -5.29
CA SER A 388 13.83 8.68 -4.48
C SER A 388 12.46 8.24 -5.02
N THR A 389 11.91 7.15 -4.48
CA THR A 389 10.75 6.48 -5.06
C THR A 389 9.96 5.69 -4.00
N THR A 390 8.71 5.34 -4.31
CA THR A 390 7.87 4.50 -3.45
C THR A 390 8.12 3.03 -3.78
N TRP A 391 8.29 2.23 -2.74
CA TRP A 391 8.54 0.80 -2.81
C TRP A 391 7.37 -0.02 -2.28
N SER A 392 7.13 -1.19 -2.86
CA SER A 392 6.12 -2.17 -2.46
C SER A 392 6.78 -3.52 -2.17
N GLY A 393 6.45 -4.09 -1.05
CA GLY A 393 7.07 -5.26 -0.43
C GLY A 393 7.45 -4.93 1.03
N PRO A 394 8.40 -5.66 1.62
CA PRO A 394 9.23 -6.71 1.06
C PRO A 394 8.54 -8.09 1.02
N VAL A 395 9.05 -8.98 0.19
CA VAL A 395 8.75 -10.42 0.20
C VAL A 395 10.06 -11.18 0.34
N LEU A 396 10.17 -12.05 1.33
CA LEU A 396 11.39 -12.85 1.56
C LEU A 396 11.35 -14.13 0.74
N ALA A 397 12.26 -14.25 -0.22
CA ALA A 397 12.41 -15.45 -1.03
C ALA A 397 13.86 -15.65 -1.48
N GLY A 398 14.37 -16.87 -1.40
CA GLY A 398 15.75 -17.21 -1.80
C GLY A 398 16.81 -16.39 -1.07
N SER A 399 16.61 -16.16 0.25
CA SER A 399 17.46 -15.34 1.13
C SER A 399 17.53 -13.85 0.77
N ARG A 400 16.65 -13.37 -0.12
CA ARG A 400 16.54 -11.95 -0.50
C ARG A 400 15.17 -11.38 -0.19
N LEU A 401 15.17 -10.11 0.13
CA LEU A 401 13.97 -9.27 0.24
C LEU A 401 13.70 -8.65 -1.13
N TRP A 402 12.58 -9.04 -1.72
CA TRP A 402 12.18 -8.56 -3.05
C TRP A 402 11.18 -7.44 -2.94
N LEU A 403 11.45 -6.34 -3.66
CA LEU A 403 10.60 -5.15 -3.69
C LEU A 403 10.45 -4.64 -5.12
N THR A 404 9.28 -4.10 -5.41
CA THR A 404 8.99 -3.39 -6.66
C THR A 404 8.86 -1.90 -6.41
N SER A 405 9.03 -1.08 -7.44
CA SER A 405 8.92 0.38 -7.31
C SER A 405 7.95 1.00 -8.32
N ASN A 406 7.46 2.19 -7.95
CA ASN A 406 6.66 3.05 -8.85
C ASN A 406 7.48 3.65 -10.01
N LYS A 407 8.77 3.32 -10.11
CA LYS A 407 9.65 3.67 -11.24
C LYS A 407 10.00 2.47 -12.12
N GLY A 408 9.31 1.35 -11.92
CA GLY A 408 9.52 0.15 -12.72
C GLY A 408 10.85 -0.57 -12.44
N GLN A 409 11.18 -0.70 -11.16
CA GLN A 409 12.32 -1.48 -10.71
C GLN A 409 11.86 -2.67 -9.88
N LEU A 410 12.55 -3.78 -10.01
CA LEU A 410 12.51 -4.92 -9.10
C LEU A 410 13.90 -5.03 -8.47
N VAL A 411 13.96 -4.97 -7.15
CA VAL A 411 15.24 -5.10 -6.42
C VAL A 411 15.20 -6.32 -5.50
N GLY A 412 16.35 -6.95 -5.34
CA GLY A 412 16.63 -7.96 -4.33
C GLY A 412 17.70 -7.43 -3.38
N ALA A 413 17.39 -7.42 -2.09
CA ALA A 413 18.34 -7.09 -1.04
C ALA A 413 18.62 -8.35 -0.20
N ASP A 414 19.88 -8.63 0.06
CA ASP A 414 20.28 -9.72 0.96
C ASP A 414 19.63 -9.53 2.34
N ALA A 415 18.88 -10.49 2.83
CA ALA A 415 18.09 -10.34 4.03
C ALA A 415 18.93 -10.29 5.31
N SER A 416 20.16 -10.80 5.28
CA SER A 416 21.05 -10.79 6.44
C SER A 416 21.78 -9.46 6.61
N THR A 417 22.08 -8.76 5.51
CA THR A 417 22.90 -7.55 5.49
C THR A 417 22.17 -6.29 5.03
N GLY A 418 21.00 -6.45 4.38
CA GLY A 418 20.28 -5.37 3.74
C GLY A 418 20.90 -4.89 2.43
N LYS A 419 22.04 -5.47 1.98
CA LYS A 419 22.71 -5.03 0.75
C LYS A 419 21.87 -5.35 -0.48
N VAL A 420 21.56 -4.32 -1.29
CA VAL A 420 20.92 -4.49 -2.61
C VAL A 420 21.96 -5.05 -3.57
N ASP A 421 21.76 -6.29 -4.02
CA ASP A 421 22.66 -7.00 -4.93
C ASP A 421 22.01 -7.37 -6.27
N VAL A 422 20.69 -7.24 -6.38
CA VAL A 422 19.95 -7.47 -7.63
C VAL A 422 19.11 -6.23 -7.96
N GLN A 423 19.19 -5.78 -9.20
CA GLN A 423 18.35 -4.71 -9.74
C GLN A 423 17.93 -5.07 -11.16
N LEU A 424 16.62 -5.20 -11.39
CA LEU A 424 16.03 -5.51 -12.68
C LEU A 424 15.06 -4.39 -13.08
N LYS A 425 15.05 -4.05 -14.36
CA LYS A 425 14.08 -3.10 -14.92
C LYS A 425 12.82 -3.84 -15.32
N LEU A 426 11.67 -3.35 -14.87
CA LEU A 426 10.34 -3.82 -15.26
C LEU A 426 9.83 -3.07 -16.50
N SER A 427 8.83 -3.64 -17.16
CA SER A 427 8.18 -3.01 -18.32
C SER A 427 7.30 -1.79 -17.95
N GLY A 428 7.11 -1.51 -16.67
CA GLY A 428 6.35 -0.37 -16.16
C GLY A 428 6.39 -0.27 -14.63
N PRO A 429 5.82 0.79 -14.05
CA PRO A 429 5.67 0.96 -12.61
C PRO A 429 4.96 -0.23 -11.96
N SER A 430 5.24 -0.48 -10.68
CA SER A 430 4.44 -1.39 -9.86
C SER A 430 4.23 -0.79 -8.47
N TYR A 431 2.98 -0.83 -7.98
CA TYR A 431 2.58 -0.40 -6.63
C TYR A 431 2.17 -1.60 -5.77
N ILE A 432 2.33 -2.80 -6.30
CA ILE A 432 1.96 -4.07 -5.68
C ILE A 432 3.24 -4.85 -5.42
N ALA A 433 3.36 -5.41 -4.21
CA ALA A 433 4.48 -6.29 -3.88
C ALA A 433 4.54 -7.49 -4.82
N PRO A 434 5.74 -8.01 -5.14
CA PRO A 434 5.84 -9.25 -5.88
C PRO A 434 5.25 -10.41 -5.08
N ILE A 435 4.88 -11.49 -5.77
CA ILE A 435 4.46 -12.74 -5.13
C ILE A 435 5.36 -13.89 -5.62
N VAL A 436 5.47 -14.94 -4.81
CA VAL A 436 6.34 -16.08 -5.15
C VAL A 436 5.58 -17.39 -4.96
N ALA A 437 5.49 -18.19 -6.03
CA ALA A 437 4.90 -19.52 -5.98
C ALA A 437 5.51 -20.43 -7.08
N GLY A 438 5.65 -21.71 -6.81
CA GLY A 438 6.19 -22.69 -7.75
C GLY A 438 7.61 -22.36 -8.21
N GLY A 439 8.45 -21.79 -7.33
CA GLY A 439 9.82 -21.36 -7.66
C GLY A 439 9.88 -20.19 -8.64
N ARG A 440 8.81 -19.42 -8.79
CA ARG A 440 8.72 -18.24 -9.66
C ARG A 440 8.30 -17.01 -8.89
N LEU A 441 8.89 -15.86 -9.27
CA LEU A 441 8.48 -14.56 -8.80
C LEU A 441 7.59 -13.90 -9.85
N TYR A 442 6.43 -13.42 -9.44
CA TYR A 442 5.48 -12.71 -10.29
C TYR A 442 5.37 -11.24 -9.89
N VAL A 443 5.33 -10.37 -10.88
CA VAL A 443 5.12 -8.93 -10.71
C VAL A 443 3.95 -8.49 -11.57
N LEU A 444 3.00 -7.79 -10.98
CA LEU A 444 1.94 -7.10 -11.71
C LEU A 444 2.28 -5.62 -11.81
N THR A 445 2.47 -5.14 -13.04
CA THR A 445 2.73 -3.72 -13.28
C THR A 445 1.44 -2.90 -13.27
N ASP A 446 1.57 -1.61 -13.06
CA ASP A 446 0.45 -0.65 -13.05
C ASP A 446 -0.27 -0.53 -14.40
N THR A 447 0.37 -1.00 -15.47
CA THR A 447 -0.21 -1.13 -16.81
C THR A 447 -0.90 -2.48 -17.05
N ALA A 448 -1.15 -3.26 -15.98
CA ALA A 448 -1.72 -4.60 -16.01
C ALA A 448 -0.92 -5.61 -16.84
N ARG A 449 0.42 -5.50 -16.85
CA ARG A 449 1.29 -6.56 -17.37
C ARG A 449 1.70 -7.48 -16.23
N LEU A 450 1.37 -8.75 -16.34
CA LEU A 450 1.85 -9.79 -15.43
C LEU A 450 3.18 -10.33 -15.96
N LEU A 451 4.22 -10.20 -15.16
CA LEU A 451 5.59 -10.65 -15.48
C LEU A 451 5.93 -11.83 -14.60
N ALA A 452 6.56 -12.87 -15.14
CA ALA A 452 7.09 -13.98 -14.38
C ALA A 452 8.60 -14.08 -14.55
N PHE A 453 9.27 -14.33 -13.43
CA PHE A 453 10.71 -14.50 -13.33
C PHE A 453 11.04 -15.86 -12.71
N GLN A 454 12.12 -16.48 -13.19
CA GLN A 454 12.66 -17.74 -12.67
C GLN A 454 14.17 -17.79 -12.82
#